data_9a1b756ee59637347c9452e28d9eccdb
#
_entry.id   9a1b756ee59637347c9452e28d9eccdb
#
_cell.length_a   1.000
_cell.length_b   1.000
_cell.length_c   1.000
_cell.angle_alpha   90.00
_cell.angle_beta   90.00
_cell.angle_gamma   90.00
#
_symmetry.space_group_name_H-M   'P 1'
#
loop_
_entity.id
_entity.type
_entity.pdbx_description
1 polymer ?
#
loop_
_entity_poly.entity_id
_entity_poly.type
_entity_poly.pdbx_seq_one_letter_code
_entity_poly.pdbx_strand_id
1 'polypeptide(L)'
;MPAEDPKAGNILEKIAARTRERVEAEKREVPLAEMACRARAVATAELAASPTGEFAFPFEAALRAEGMSFICEVKKASPSKGLISPEFDPMAIAREYEAAGAAAVSCLTEPFWFQGADDYLTAIADAVSIPVLRKDFVVDEYMVYQARAIGASAVLLICSILNDEQLTAYVSLAHDLGLTALVEAYEPEEVPRAIAAGARVVGVNNRDLCTFQVDFGRSIDLRPMVGEGRVFVSESGVETRDDVARLEAAGVDAVLIGETLMRAADKRAMLGDLRGPAKGTVPSAGADAKPAKGTVPFAGP
;
A
#
# COMPACT_ATOMS: atom_id res chain seq x y z
N MET A 1 26.60 4.71 26.01
CA MET A 1 25.90 4.08 24.89
C MET A 1 26.65 2.80 24.56
N PRO A 2 26.10 1.60 24.76
CA PRO A 2 26.75 0.40 24.27
C PRO A 2 26.72 0.42 22.74
N ALA A 3 27.87 0.10 22.13
CA ALA A 3 27.98 -0.04 20.68
C ALA A 3 27.06 -1.18 20.23
N GLU A 4 26.20 -0.93 19.27
CA GLU A 4 25.38 -1.95 18.62
C GLU A 4 26.28 -2.98 17.96
N ASP A 5 26.01 -4.25 18.23
CA ASP A 5 26.71 -5.38 17.65
C ASP A 5 26.48 -5.39 16.11
N PRO A 6 27.51 -5.21 15.27
CA PRO A 6 27.36 -5.21 13.82
C PRO A 6 26.95 -6.55 13.23
N LYS A 7 26.69 -7.58 14.05
CA LYS A 7 26.17 -8.91 13.67
C LYS A 7 24.68 -9.09 13.97
N ALA A 8 23.98 -8.12 14.54
CA ALA A 8 22.52 -8.15 14.64
C ALA A 8 21.96 -7.85 13.25
N GLY A 9 21.54 -8.86 12.48
CA GLY A 9 20.89 -8.74 11.17
C GLY A 9 19.81 -7.63 11.20
N ASN A 10 19.61 -6.96 10.07
CA ASN A 10 18.66 -5.85 9.99
C ASN A 10 17.24 -6.35 10.34
N ILE A 11 16.33 -5.45 10.70
CA ILE A 11 14.97 -5.83 11.12
C ILE A 11 14.24 -6.62 10.04
N LEU A 12 14.47 -6.31 8.76
CA LEU A 12 13.88 -6.99 7.62
C LEU A 12 14.28 -8.48 7.57
N GLU A 13 15.55 -8.78 7.78
CA GLU A 13 16.05 -10.16 7.86
C GLU A 13 15.46 -10.93 9.05
N LYS A 14 15.31 -10.27 10.20
CA LYS A 14 14.69 -10.87 11.41
C LYS A 14 13.22 -11.19 11.16
N ILE A 15 12.48 -10.26 10.54
CA ILE A 15 11.08 -10.48 10.18
C ILE A 15 10.96 -11.63 9.16
N ALA A 16 11.77 -11.60 8.10
CA ALA A 16 11.77 -12.65 7.08
C ALA A 16 12.11 -14.03 7.66
N ALA A 17 13.10 -14.12 8.55
CA ALA A 17 13.45 -15.38 9.23
C ALA A 17 12.28 -15.90 10.09
N ARG A 18 11.66 -15.02 10.88
CA ARG A 18 10.53 -15.39 11.72
C ARG A 18 9.30 -15.80 10.89
N THR A 19 9.09 -15.13 9.76
CA THR A 19 8.01 -15.49 8.82
C THR A 19 8.24 -16.87 8.23
N ARG A 20 9.49 -17.26 7.89
CA ARG A 20 9.79 -18.64 7.44
C ARG A 20 9.40 -19.69 8.50
N GLU A 21 9.74 -19.44 9.78
CA GLU A 21 9.34 -20.32 10.88
C GLU A 21 7.82 -20.43 11.01
N ARG A 22 7.11 -19.31 10.89
CA ARG A 22 5.63 -19.25 10.89
C ARG A 22 5.05 -20.10 9.77
N VAL A 23 5.50 -19.89 8.54
CA VAL A 23 5.02 -20.63 7.36
C VAL A 23 5.25 -22.12 7.50
N GLU A 24 6.40 -22.56 8.02
CA GLU A 24 6.65 -23.97 8.28
C GLU A 24 5.72 -24.56 9.36
N ALA A 25 5.28 -23.77 10.32
CA ALA A 25 4.27 -24.21 11.28
C ALA A 25 2.87 -24.29 10.62
N GLU A 26 2.48 -23.28 9.85
CA GLU A 26 1.21 -23.24 9.13
C GLU A 26 1.07 -24.38 8.11
N LYS A 27 2.16 -24.75 7.39
CA LYS A 27 2.19 -25.90 6.48
C LYS A 27 1.96 -27.25 7.17
N ARG A 28 2.25 -27.37 8.48
CA ARG A 28 1.94 -28.58 9.26
C ARG A 28 0.46 -28.72 9.58
N GLU A 29 -0.22 -27.58 9.76
CA GLU A 29 -1.67 -27.52 10.01
C GLU A 29 -2.46 -27.62 8.73
N VAL A 30 -2.08 -26.86 7.70
CA VAL A 30 -2.67 -26.88 6.36
C VAL A 30 -1.55 -27.10 5.34
N PRO A 31 -1.37 -28.31 4.81
CA PRO A 31 -0.32 -28.60 3.83
C PRO A 31 -0.41 -27.72 2.58
N LEU A 32 0.74 -27.43 1.94
CA LEU A 32 0.83 -26.61 0.72
C LEU A 32 -0.17 -27.05 -0.36
N ALA A 33 -0.30 -28.36 -0.59
CA ALA A 33 -1.22 -28.88 -1.60
C ALA A 33 -2.69 -28.54 -1.31
N GLU A 34 -3.08 -28.55 -0.03
CA GLU A 34 -4.42 -28.17 0.40
C GLU A 34 -4.63 -26.65 0.27
N MET A 35 -3.66 -25.84 0.71
CA MET A 35 -3.73 -24.37 0.57
C MET A 35 -3.80 -23.97 -0.92
N ALA A 36 -3.01 -24.60 -1.77
CA ALA A 36 -3.07 -24.40 -3.22
C ALA A 36 -4.43 -24.80 -3.82
N CYS A 37 -5.04 -25.89 -3.32
CA CYS A 37 -6.37 -26.30 -3.74
C CYS A 37 -7.44 -25.23 -3.36
N ARG A 38 -7.40 -24.73 -2.12
CA ARG A 38 -8.29 -23.66 -1.64
C ARG A 38 -8.16 -22.39 -2.50
N ALA A 39 -6.94 -21.92 -2.75
CA ALA A 39 -6.68 -20.76 -3.56
C ALA A 39 -7.18 -20.91 -5.01
N ARG A 40 -6.89 -22.05 -5.63
CA ARG A 40 -7.33 -22.35 -7.01
C ARG A 40 -8.86 -22.50 -7.11
N ALA A 41 -9.53 -22.99 -6.08
CA ALA A 41 -10.98 -23.04 -6.05
C ALA A 41 -11.59 -21.62 -6.10
N VAL A 42 -11.03 -20.68 -5.33
CA VAL A 42 -11.44 -19.26 -5.36
C VAL A 42 -11.18 -18.64 -6.74
N ALA A 43 -9.98 -18.86 -7.30
CA ALA A 43 -9.60 -18.35 -8.63
C ALA A 43 -10.52 -18.90 -9.74
N THR A 44 -10.81 -20.21 -9.69
CA THR A 44 -11.70 -20.86 -10.66
C THR A 44 -13.13 -20.32 -10.56
N ALA A 45 -13.63 -20.10 -9.35
CA ALA A 45 -14.98 -19.51 -9.16
C ALA A 45 -15.06 -18.09 -9.73
N GLU A 46 -14.01 -17.27 -9.55
CA GLU A 46 -13.94 -15.93 -10.12
C GLU A 46 -13.93 -15.97 -11.66
N LEU A 47 -13.08 -16.81 -12.26
CA LEU A 47 -13.03 -16.98 -13.72
C LEU A 47 -14.37 -17.46 -14.29
N ALA A 48 -15.05 -18.37 -13.60
CA ALA A 48 -16.35 -18.86 -14.02
C ALA A 48 -17.45 -17.79 -13.94
N ALA A 49 -17.32 -16.84 -13.01
CA ALA A 49 -18.22 -15.70 -12.88
C ALA A 49 -17.87 -14.53 -13.82
N SER A 50 -16.65 -14.53 -14.40
CA SER A 50 -16.19 -13.47 -15.29
C SER A 50 -16.89 -13.57 -16.66
N PRO A 51 -17.45 -12.47 -17.20
CA PRO A 51 -18.05 -12.46 -18.53
C PRO A 51 -17.06 -12.73 -19.68
N THR A 52 -15.77 -12.44 -19.45
CA THR A 52 -14.69 -12.63 -20.43
C THR A 52 -13.93 -13.93 -20.24
N GLY A 53 -14.09 -14.60 -19.10
CA GLY A 53 -13.26 -15.76 -18.71
C GLY A 53 -11.84 -15.37 -18.30
N GLU A 54 -11.58 -14.08 -18.03
CA GLU A 54 -10.30 -13.55 -17.63
C GLU A 54 -10.41 -12.91 -16.23
N PHE A 55 -9.29 -12.81 -15.50
CA PHE A 55 -9.22 -12.11 -14.23
C PHE A 55 -9.32 -10.59 -14.44
N ALA A 56 -10.13 -9.93 -13.61
CA ALA A 56 -10.31 -8.48 -13.65
C ALA A 56 -9.16 -7.69 -13.01
N PHE A 57 -8.34 -8.31 -12.15
CA PHE A 57 -7.28 -7.67 -11.37
C PHE A 57 -7.74 -6.38 -10.69
N PRO A 58 -8.75 -6.43 -9.80
CA PRO A 58 -9.44 -5.25 -9.29
C PRO A 58 -8.51 -4.25 -8.59
N PHE A 59 -7.43 -4.73 -7.96
CA PHE A 59 -6.45 -3.86 -7.31
C PHE A 59 -5.69 -3.01 -8.35
N GLU A 60 -5.15 -3.62 -9.39
CA GLU A 60 -4.47 -2.90 -10.47
C GLU A 60 -5.44 -1.94 -11.18
N ALA A 61 -6.66 -2.40 -11.48
CA ALA A 61 -7.68 -1.59 -12.12
C ALA A 61 -8.05 -0.34 -11.30
N ALA A 62 -8.18 -0.46 -9.99
CA ALA A 62 -8.45 0.66 -9.10
C ALA A 62 -7.31 1.70 -9.08
N LEU A 63 -6.05 1.25 -9.18
CA LEU A 63 -4.89 2.15 -9.20
C LEU A 63 -4.66 2.83 -10.55
N ARG A 64 -5.26 2.34 -11.63
CA ARG A 64 -5.21 2.96 -12.97
C ARG A 64 -6.29 4.03 -13.18
N ALA A 65 -7.09 4.33 -12.16
CA ALA A 65 -8.08 5.40 -12.23
C ALA A 65 -7.39 6.77 -12.45
N GLU A 66 -8.14 7.72 -13.04
CA GLU A 66 -7.60 9.06 -13.27
C GLU A 66 -7.29 9.79 -11.95
N GLY A 67 -6.11 10.39 -11.87
CA GLY A 67 -5.61 11.11 -10.71
C GLY A 67 -4.87 10.21 -9.72
N MET A 68 -4.52 10.76 -8.55
CA MET A 68 -3.82 10.03 -7.50
C MET A 68 -4.73 9.03 -6.81
N SER A 69 -4.37 7.76 -6.85
CA SER A 69 -5.03 6.69 -6.11
C SER A 69 -4.47 6.56 -4.68
N PHE A 70 -5.36 6.30 -3.72
CA PHE A 70 -4.98 6.16 -2.31
C PHE A 70 -5.20 4.72 -1.84
N ILE A 71 -4.11 4.04 -1.47
CA ILE A 71 -4.12 2.75 -0.78
C ILE A 71 -4.03 3.06 0.71
N CYS A 72 -5.11 2.85 1.45
CA CYS A 72 -5.21 3.19 2.86
C CYS A 72 -4.90 1.98 3.73
N GLU A 73 -3.87 2.09 4.60
CA GLU A 73 -3.36 0.95 5.36
C GLU A 73 -4.01 0.82 6.73
N VAL A 74 -4.56 -0.35 7.01
CA VAL A 74 -5.06 -0.78 8.31
C VAL A 74 -3.92 -1.42 9.08
N LYS A 75 -3.39 -0.70 10.09
CA LYS A 75 -2.18 -1.07 10.83
C LYS A 75 -2.30 -0.80 12.32
N LYS A 76 -2.18 -1.85 13.15
CA LYS A 76 -2.27 -1.76 14.59
C LYS A 76 -0.99 -1.27 15.24
N ALA A 77 0.14 -1.78 14.78
CA ALA A 77 1.47 -1.50 15.31
C ALA A 77 2.54 -1.48 14.20
N SER A 78 3.74 -0.99 14.49
CA SER A 78 4.91 -1.09 13.62
C SER A 78 6.20 -1.14 14.42
N PRO A 79 7.31 -1.71 13.87
CA PRO A 79 8.61 -1.74 14.56
C PRO A 79 9.13 -0.36 14.96
N SER A 80 8.90 0.66 14.12
CA SER A 80 9.40 2.02 14.34
C SER A 80 8.59 2.86 15.33
N LYS A 81 7.30 2.54 15.53
CA LYS A 81 6.36 3.37 16.32
C LYS A 81 5.68 2.62 17.46
N GLY A 82 5.88 1.32 17.57
CA GLY A 82 5.16 0.49 18.53
C GLY A 82 3.66 0.43 18.23
N LEU A 83 2.84 0.41 19.26
CA LEU A 83 1.37 0.41 19.15
C LEU A 83 0.87 1.76 18.63
N ILE A 84 0.16 1.75 17.50
CA ILE A 84 -0.37 2.96 16.82
C ILE A 84 -1.83 3.17 17.23
N SER A 85 -2.64 2.10 17.24
CA SER A 85 -4.06 2.15 17.56
C SER A 85 -4.38 1.19 18.72
N PRO A 86 -4.55 1.68 19.97
CA PRO A 86 -4.94 0.84 21.10
C PRO A 86 -6.34 0.25 20.93
N GLU A 87 -7.28 1.05 20.48
CA GLU A 87 -8.63 0.63 20.10
C GLU A 87 -8.65 0.32 18.61
N PHE A 88 -8.48 -0.96 18.25
CA PHE A 88 -8.29 -1.40 16.89
C PHE A 88 -9.45 -2.29 16.41
N ASP A 89 -10.33 -1.69 15.59
CA ASP A 89 -11.36 -2.40 14.84
C ASP A 89 -11.01 -2.33 13.34
N PRO A 90 -10.43 -3.39 12.76
CA PRO A 90 -9.97 -3.36 11.38
C PRO A 90 -11.11 -3.18 10.36
N MET A 91 -12.29 -3.72 10.63
CA MET A 91 -13.45 -3.60 9.73
C MET A 91 -14.01 -2.18 9.74
N ALA A 92 -14.16 -1.58 10.93
CA ALA A 92 -14.64 -0.20 11.05
C ALA A 92 -13.69 0.76 10.32
N ILE A 93 -12.37 0.61 10.51
CA ILE A 93 -11.34 1.42 9.85
C ILE A 93 -11.41 1.25 8.32
N ALA A 94 -11.53 0.02 7.82
CA ALA A 94 -11.61 -0.25 6.39
C ALA A 94 -12.87 0.37 5.75
N ARG A 95 -14.02 0.30 6.41
CA ARG A 95 -15.27 0.96 5.97
C ARG A 95 -15.14 2.49 5.96
N GLU A 96 -14.46 3.08 6.95
CA GLU A 96 -14.18 4.52 6.96
C GLU A 96 -13.31 4.91 5.75
N TYR A 97 -12.28 4.11 5.41
CA TYR A 97 -11.44 4.33 4.23
C TYR A 97 -12.23 4.21 2.93
N GLU A 98 -13.06 3.18 2.78
CA GLU A 98 -13.94 3.03 1.62
C GLU A 98 -14.90 4.23 1.48
N ALA A 99 -15.58 4.61 2.57
CA ALA A 99 -16.49 5.77 2.60
C ALA A 99 -15.77 7.11 2.33
N ALA A 100 -14.48 7.19 2.64
CA ALA A 100 -13.63 8.34 2.31
C ALA A 100 -13.14 8.33 0.85
N GLY A 101 -13.42 7.26 0.09
CA GLY A 101 -13.04 7.11 -1.31
C GLY A 101 -11.62 6.57 -1.50
N ALA A 102 -11.11 5.74 -0.61
CA ALA A 102 -9.90 4.97 -0.86
C ALA A 102 -10.05 4.10 -2.11
N ALA A 103 -8.98 3.98 -2.91
CA ALA A 103 -8.96 3.10 -4.07
C ALA A 103 -8.78 1.63 -3.67
N ALA A 104 -8.06 1.38 -2.57
CA ALA A 104 -7.81 0.05 -2.02
C ALA A 104 -7.51 0.14 -0.52
N VAL A 105 -7.65 -0.99 0.18
CA VAL A 105 -7.19 -1.18 1.54
C VAL A 105 -5.91 -2.01 1.54
N SER A 106 -4.91 -1.61 2.33
CA SER A 106 -3.76 -2.45 2.68
C SER A 106 -3.95 -3.01 4.09
N CYS A 107 -3.95 -4.33 4.24
CA CYS A 107 -4.14 -5.00 5.53
C CYS A 107 -2.85 -5.68 5.99
N LEU A 108 -2.30 -5.24 7.12
CA LEU A 108 -1.15 -5.91 7.76
C LEU A 108 -1.58 -7.27 8.30
N THR A 109 -0.90 -8.35 7.87
CA THR A 109 -1.11 -9.71 8.39
C THR A 109 0.08 -10.24 9.19
N GLU A 110 1.23 -9.54 9.22
CA GLU A 110 2.39 -9.92 10.02
C GLU A 110 2.07 -9.80 11.52
N PRO A 111 2.15 -10.93 12.30
CA PRO A 111 1.59 -10.94 13.66
C PRO A 111 2.55 -10.44 14.75
N PHE A 112 3.87 -10.48 14.55
CA PHE A 112 4.83 -10.26 15.64
C PHE A 112 5.17 -8.78 15.84
N TRP A 113 5.52 -8.07 14.79
CA TRP A 113 5.93 -6.66 14.84
C TRP A 113 4.81 -5.69 14.49
N PHE A 114 3.89 -6.11 13.60
CA PHE A 114 2.77 -5.28 13.18
C PHE A 114 1.46 -5.62 13.88
N GLN A 115 1.42 -6.72 14.66
CA GLN A 115 0.23 -7.22 15.35
C GLN A 115 -0.95 -7.42 14.39
N GLY A 116 -0.63 -7.83 13.15
CA GLY A 116 -1.59 -8.18 12.11
C GLY A 116 -2.14 -9.60 12.30
N ALA A 117 -3.12 -9.96 11.47
CA ALA A 117 -3.67 -11.31 11.41
C ALA A 117 -4.35 -11.56 10.06
N ASP A 118 -4.34 -12.80 9.58
CA ASP A 118 -5.07 -13.22 8.38
C ASP A 118 -6.59 -13.04 8.54
N ASP A 119 -7.12 -13.25 9.74
CA ASP A 119 -8.53 -13.02 10.07
C ASP A 119 -8.95 -11.55 9.86
N TYR A 120 -8.03 -10.59 10.08
CA TYR A 120 -8.34 -9.19 9.79
C TYR A 120 -8.54 -8.96 8.31
N LEU A 121 -7.70 -9.58 7.46
CA LEU A 121 -7.82 -9.46 6.02
C LEU A 121 -9.13 -10.07 5.53
N THR A 122 -9.46 -11.29 5.96
CA THR A 122 -10.71 -11.96 5.60
C THR A 122 -11.91 -11.11 6.00
N ALA A 123 -11.95 -10.61 7.24
CA ALA A 123 -13.04 -9.78 7.73
C ALA A 123 -13.16 -8.44 6.96
N ILE A 124 -12.04 -7.84 6.58
CA ILE A 124 -12.03 -6.62 5.75
C ILE A 124 -12.54 -6.92 4.35
N ALA A 125 -12.05 -8.00 3.71
CA ALA A 125 -12.46 -8.37 2.34
C ALA A 125 -13.97 -8.65 2.25
N ASP A 126 -14.56 -9.21 3.31
CA ASP A 126 -16.01 -9.42 3.39
C ASP A 126 -16.80 -8.11 3.70
N ALA A 127 -16.14 -7.10 4.28
CA ALA A 127 -16.78 -5.90 4.79
C ALA A 127 -16.81 -4.72 3.80
N VAL A 128 -15.90 -4.69 2.81
CA VAL A 128 -15.75 -3.61 1.84
C VAL A 128 -15.85 -4.12 0.40
N SER A 129 -16.18 -3.25 -0.54
CA SER A 129 -16.23 -3.57 -1.98
C SER A 129 -14.94 -3.23 -2.73
N ILE A 130 -14.07 -2.42 -2.12
CA ILE A 130 -12.79 -2.04 -2.70
C ILE A 130 -11.73 -3.14 -2.49
N PRO A 131 -10.75 -3.29 -3.40
CA PRO A 131 -9.77 -4.36 -3.34
C PRO A 131 -8.86 -4.28 -2.11
N VAL A 132 -8.43 -5.45 -1.61
CA VAL A 132 -7.60 -5.56 -0.42
C VAL A 132 -6.23 -6.15 -0.76
N LEU A 133 -5.17 -5.45 -0.35
CA LEU A 133 -3.78 -5.89 -0.41
C LEU A 133 -3.41 -6.65 0.87
N ARG A 134 -2.89 -7.87 0.74
CA ARG A 134 -2.17 -8.52 1.83
C ARG A 134 -0.78 -7.90 1.99
N LYS A 135 -0.57 -7.17 3.07
CA LYS A 135 0.71 -6.55 3.42
C LYS A 135 1.42 -7.44 4.46
N ASP A 136 2.35 -8.24 3.99
CA ASP A 136 3.16 -9.18 4.79
C ASP A 136 4.54 -9.37 4.13
N PHE A 137 5.45 -10.06 4.78
CA PHE A 137 6.78 -10.38 4.26
C PHE A 137 6.73 -11.76 3.59
N VAL A 138 6.33 -11.79 2.32
CA VAL A 138 6.21 -13.05 1.56
C VAL A 138 7.58 -13.67 1.31
N VAL A 139 7.80 -14.85 1.86
CA VAL A 139 9.07 -15.59 1.77
C VAL A 139 8.91 -16.98 1.15
N ASP A 140 7.68 -17.40 0.86
CA ASP A 140 7.33 -18.73 0.38
C ASP A 140 6.05 -18.66 -0.47
N GLU A 141 5.94 -19.50 -1.51
CA GLU A 141 4.76 -19.59 -2.37
C GLU A 141 3.45 -19.90 -1.60
N TYR A 142 3.57 -20.60 -0.46
CA TYR A 142 2.45 -20.84 0.43
C TYR A 142 1.68 -19.58 0.77
N MET A 143 2.38 -18.48 1.04
CA MET A 143 1.77 -17.21 1.41
C MET A 143 1.04 -16.54 0.23
N VAL A 144 1.44 -16.81 -1.02
CA VAL A 144 0.74 -16.34 -2.21
C VAL A 144 -0.58 -17.09 -2.37
N TYR A 145 -0.58 -18.43 -2.23
CA TYR A 145 -1.81 -19.22 -2.19
C TYR A 145 -2.71 -18.78 -1.03
N GLN A 146 -2.14 -18.61 0.15
CA GLN A 146 -2.87 -18.21 1.35
C GLN A 146 -3.53 -16.84 1.14
N ALA A 147 -2.83 -15.85 0.56
CA ALA A 147 -3.39 -14.54 0.24
C ALA A 147 -4.68 -14.66 -0.60
N ARG A 148 -4.65 -15.51 -1.63
CA ARG A 148 -5.85 -15.75 -2.45
C ARG A 148 -6.97 -16.42 -1.68
N ALA A 149 -6.63 -17.45 -0.89
CA ALA A 149 -7.60 -18.23 -0.13
C ALA A 149 -8.35 -17.41 0.93
N ILE A 150 -7.71 -16.39 1.51
CA ILE A 150 -8.29 -15.52 2.54
C ILE A 150 -8.94 -14.23 1.98
N GLY A 151 -9.06 -14.10 0.64
CA GLY A 151 -9.82 -13.03 0.00
C GLY A 151 -9.02 -11.80 -0.42
N ALA A 152 -7.68 -11.85 -0.43
CA ALA A 152 -6.88 -10.75 -0.97
C ALA A 152 -7.11 -10.58 -2.48
N SER A 153 -7.02 -9.33 -2.96
CA SER A 153 -6.99 -8.95 -4.38
C SER A 153 -5.56 -8.68 -4.86
N ALA A 154 -4.63 -8.45 -3.93
CA ALA A 154 -3.23 -8.22 -4.21
C ALA A 154 -2.34 -8.77 -3.08
N VAL A 155 -1.08 -9.01 -3.42
CA VAL A 155 -0.04 -9.47 -2.49
C VAL A 155 1.21 -8.64 -2.64
N LEU A 156 1.88 -8.33 -1.52
CA LEU A 156 3.17 -7.64 -1.51
C LEU A 156 4.30 -8.63 -1.73
N LEU A 157 5.21 -8.31 -2.66
CA LEU A 157 6.46 -9.02 -2.89
C LEU A 157 7.63 -8.03 -2.76
N ILE A 158 8.59 -8.30 -1.88
CA ILE A 158 9.67 -7.38 -1.54
C ILE A 158 10.97 -7.83 -2.19
N CYS A 159 11.56 -7.02 -3.06
CA CYS A 159 12.79 -7.35 -3.79
C CYS A 159 13.96 -7.68 -2.84
N SER A 160 14.09 -6.97 -1.73
CA SER A 160 15.22 -7.12 -0.80
C SER A 160 15.25 -8.47 -0.06
N ILE A 161 14.13 -9.22 0.00
CA ILE A 161 14.04 -10.53 0.69
C ILE A 161 13.85 -11.72 -0.24
N LEU A 162 13.63 -11.47 -1.55
CA LEU A 162 13.44 -12.50 -2.58
C LEU A 162 14.59 -12.44 -3.57
N ASN A 163 15.10 -13.61 -3.98
CA ASN A 163 15.98 -13.69 -5.13
C ASN A 163 15.19 -13.59 -6.45
N ASP A 164 15.85 -13.46 -7.59
CA ASP A 164 15.21 -13.23 -8.89
C ASP A 164 14.31 -14.39 -9.33
N GLU A 165 14.71 -15.63 -9.01
CA GLU A 165 13.93 -16.84 -9.31
C GLU A 165 12.64 -16.86 -8.49
N GLN A 166 12.73 -16.59 -7.19
CA GLN A 166 11.56 -16.50 -6.30
C GLN A 166 10.64 -15.36 -6.72
N LEU A 167 11.21 -14.18 -6.98
CA LEU A 167 10.43 -13.00 -7.37
C LEU A 167 9.64 -13.27 -8.65
N THR A 168 10.28 -13.83 -9.68
CA THR A 168 9.63 -14.19 -10.94
C THR A 168 8.55 -15.26 -10.73
N ALA A 169 8.86 -16.31 -9.97
CA ALA A 169 7.91 -17.38 -9.69
C ALA A 169 6.67 -16.87 -8.92
N TYR A 170 6.86 -16.01 -7.92
CA TYR A 170 5.76 -15.53 -7.10
C TYR A 170 4.91 -14.46 -7.81
N VAL A 171 5.51 -13.63 -8.66
CA VAL A 171 4.76 -12.73 -9.55
C VAL A 171 3.89 -13.52 -10.52
N SER A 172 4.45 -14.56 -11.18
CA SER A 172 3.69 -15.43 -12.09
C SER A 172 2.56 -16.14 -11.33
N LEU A 173 2.85 -16.75 -10.17
CA LEU A 173 1.86 -17.44 -9.35
C LEU A 173 0.73 -16.50 -8.90
N ALA A 174 1.06 -15.28 -8.49
CA ALA A 174 0.05 -14.29 -8.12
C ALA A 174 -0.89 -14.01 -9.31
N HIS A 175 -0.35 -13.76 -10.50
CA HIS A 175 -1.13 -13.50 -11.70
C HIS A 175 -1.99 -14.73 -12.10
N ASP A 176 -1.46 -15.94 -12.01
CA ASP A 176 -2.17 -17.19 -12.29
C ASP A 176 -3.37 -17.42 -11.33
N LEU A 177 -3.32 -16.80 -10.17
CA LEU A 177 -4.38 -16.83 -9.16
C LEU A 177 -5.31 -15.61 -9.22
N GLY A 178 -5.13 -14.67 -10.15
CA GLY A 178 -5.91 -13.44 -10.24
C GLY A 178 -5.55 -12.37 -9.20
N LEU A 179 -4.39 -12.54 -8.52
CA LEU A 179 -3.86 -11.53 -7.61
C LEU A 179 -2.97 -10.54 -8.36
N THR A 180 -3.07 -9.26 -8.02
CA THR A 180 -2.06 -8.28 -8.41
C THR A 180 -0.83 -8.44 -7.50
N ALA A 181 0.36 -8.58 -8.08
CA ALA A 181 1.61 -8.48 -7.33
C ALA A 181 2.01 -7.00 -7.24
N LEU A 182 1.98 -6.42 -6.03
CA LEU A 182 2.67 -5.17 -5.72
C LEU A 182 4.12 -5.52 -5.39
N VAL A 183 5.03 -5.22 -6.32
CA VAL A 183 6.46 -5.53 -6.15
C VAL A 183 7.17 -4.30 -5.59
N GLU A 184 7.58 -4.40 -4.33
CA GLU A 184 8.24 -3.33 -3.59
C GLU A 184 9.75 -3.34 -3.86
N ALA A 185 10.30 -2.19 -4.28
CA ALA A 185 11.70 -1.91 -4.41
C ALA A 185 12.11 -0.78 -3.45
N TYR A 186 13.35 -0.81 -2.98
CA TYR A 186 13.96 0.25 -2.19
C TYR A 186 15.20 0.82 -2.89
N GLU A 187 16.12 -0.03 -3.36
CA GLU A 187 17.33 0.39 -4.05
C GLU A 187 17.11 0.50 -5.56
N PRO A 188 17.84 1.39 -6.27
CA PRO A 188 17.73 1.56 -7.73
C PRO A 188 17.89 0.25 -8.50
N GLU A 189 18.76 -0.66 -8.05
CA GLU A 189 19.04 -1.95 -8.67
C GLU A 189 17.86 -2.93 -8.54
N GLU A 190 16.94 -2.70 -7.63
CA GLU A 190 15.76 -3.55 -7.42
C GLU A 190 14.65 -3.24 -8.42
N VAL A 191 14.57 -2.02 -8.94
CA VAL A 191 13.56 -1.65 -9.95
C VAL A 191 13.66 -2.48 -11.24
N PRO A 192 14.84 -2.64 -11.86
CA PRO A 192 14.99 -3.56 -13.00
C PRO A 192 14.65 -5.01 -12.67
N ARG A 193 14.92 -5.48 -11.45
CA ARG A 193 14.57 -6.83 -11.00
C ARG A 193 13.04 -7.01 -10.94
N ALA A 194 12.32 -6.05 -10.37
CA ALA A 194 10.86 -6.04 -10.35
C ALA A 194 10.27 -6.09 -11.77
N ILE A 195 10.83 -5.29 -12.70
CA ILE A 195 10.39 -5.25 -14.10
C ILE A 195 10.67 -6.59 -14.80
N ALA A 196 11.86 -7.15 -14.62
CA ALA A 196 12.26 -8.43 -15.21
C ALA A 196 11.40 -9.60 -14.71
N ALA A 197 10.96 -9.56 -13.44
CA ALA A 197 10.04 -10.52 -12.87
C ALA A 197 8.60 -10.43 -13.42
N GLY A 198 8.27 -9.42 -14.22
CA GLY A 198 6.95 -9.23 -14.81
C GLY A 198 5.98 -8.41 -13.96
N ALA A 199 6.48 -7.59 -13.03
CA ALA A 199 5.65 -6.71 -12.23
C ALA A 199 4.83 -5.74 -13.10
N ARG A 200 3.52 -5.66 -12.86
CA ARG A 200 2.63 -4.67 -13.48
C ARG A 200 2.38 -3.49 -12.55
N VAL A 201 2.54 -3.70 -11.26
CA VAL A 201 2.49 -2.67 -10.21
C VAL A 201 3.82 -2.70 -9.46
N VAL A 202 4.55 -1.58 -9.49
CA VAL A 202 5.84 -1.42 -8.82
C VAL A 202 5.69 -0.40 -7.71
N GLY A 203 6.02 -0.80 -6.48
CA GLY A 203 6.08 0.08 -5.32
C GLY A 203 7.50 0.53 -5.03
N VAL A 204 7.67 1.77 -4.59
CA VAL A 204 8.92 2.25 -4.00
C VAL A 204 8.67 2.68 -2.58
N ASN A 205 9.38 2.03 -1.64
CA ASN A 205 9.26 2.38 -0.23
C ASN A 205 10.27 3.50 0.11
N ASN A 206 9.75 4.66 0.47
CA ASN A 206 10.57 5.79 0.91
C ASN A 206 11.20 5.57 2.30
N ARG A 207 10.75 4.54 3.03
CA ARG A 207 11.30 4.20 4.34
C ARG A 207 12.38 3.14 4.20
N ASP A 208 13.58 3.46 4.63
CA ASP A 208 14.63 2.49 4.87
C ASP A 208 14.21 1.55 6.01
N LEU A 209 14.04 0.27 5.71
CA LEU A 209 13.63 -0.72 6.71
C LEU A 209 14.77 -1.10 7.68
N CYS A 210 16.01 -0.67 7.41
CA CYS A 210 17.13 -0.87 8.32
C CYS A 210 17.25 0.25 9.36
N THR A 211 17.09 1.51 8.92
CA THR A 211 17.30 2.70 9.76
C THR A 211 15.99 3.38 10.17
N PHE A 212 14.87 3.02 9.55
CA PHE A 212 13.55 3.65 9.63
C PHE A 212 13.50 5.12 9.18
N GLN A 213 14.56 5.63 8.58
CA GLN A 213 14.56 6.96 7.98
C GLN A 213 13.66 6.98 6.74
N VAL A 214 13.00 8.10 6.53
CA VAL A 214 12.14 8.33 5.36
C VAL A 214 12.83 9.33 4.44
N ASP A 215 13.12 8.88 3.23
CA ASP A 215 13.58 9.73 2.13
C ASP A 215 12.46 9.85 1.10
N PHE A 216 11.67 10.91 1.22
CA PHE A 216 10.53 11.16 0.35
C PHE A 216 10.92 11.39 -1.13
N GLY A 217 12.17 11.78 -1.39
CA GLY A 217 12.69 11.97 -2.75
C GLY A 217 12.84 10.66 -3.52
N ARG A 218 13.02 9.54 -2.83
CA ARG A 218 13.31 8.23 -3.43
C ARG A 218 12.29 7.80 -4.49
N SER A 219 10.99 7.89 -4.19
CA SER A 219 9.95 7.57 -5.19
C SER A 219 10.03 8.46 -6.42
N ILE A 220 10.35 9.75 -6.25
CA ILE A 220 10.48 10.70 -7.36
C ILE A 220 11.67 10.34 -8.23
N ASP A 221 12.81 10.02 -7.61
CA ASP A 221 14.07 9.70 -8.30
C ASP A 221 13.98 8.37 -9.06
N LEU A 222 13.26 7.37 -8.50
CA LEU A 222 13.14 6.04 -9.09
C LEU A 222 11.97 5.92 -10.09
N ARG A 223 10.99 6.83 -10.07
CA ARG A 223 9.83 6.79 -11.00
C ARG A 223 10.23 6.66 -12.48
N PRO A 224 11.23 7.40 -13.01
CA PRO A 224 11.64 7.29 -14.41
C PRO A 224 12.13 5.89 -14.80
N MET A 225 12.67 5.11 -13.87
CA MET A 225 13.19 3.76 -14.13
C MET A 225 12.09 2.73 -14.38
N VAL A 226 10.86 2.95 -13.89
CA VAL A 226 9.75 1.99 -14.03
C VAL A 226 9.17 1.98 -15.44
N GLY A 227 9.30 3.08 -16.18
CA GLY A 227 8.79 3.22 -17.55
C GLY A 227 7.27 3.40 -17.61
N GLU A 228 6.76 3.44 -18.83
CA GLU A 228 5.33 3.58 -19.10
C GLU A 228 4.59 2.23 -19.04
N GLY A 229 3.27 2.29 -18.88
CA GLY A 229 2.40 1.10 -18.90
C GLY A 229 2.32 0.33 -17.59
N ARG A 230 3.18 0.60 -16.61
CA ARG A 230 3.12 0.05 -15.26
C ARG A 230 2.55 1.07 -14.27
N VAL A 231 1.82 0.58 -13.30
CA VAL A 231 1.37 1.40 -12.16
C VAL A 231 2.54 1.59 -11.21
N PHE A 232 2.77 2.82 -10.78
CA PHE A 232 3.80 3.16 -9.80
C PHE A 232 3.18 3.62 -8.48
N VAL A 233 3.59 2.98 -7.38
CA VAL A 233 3.11 3.25 -6.03
C VAL A 233 4.23 3.85 -5.19
N SER A 234 3.99 5.01 -4.56
CA SER A 234 4.89 5.57 -3.55
C SER A 234 4.42 5.12 -2.17
N GLU A 235 5.31 4.49 -1.40
CA GLU A 235 4.99 3.97 -0.06
C GLU A 235 5.76 4.74 1.01
N SER A 236 5.10 5.05 2.12
CA SER A 236 5.63 5.80 3.27
C SER A 236 5.92 7.28 2.99
N GLY A 237 5.83 8.10 4.05
CA GLY A 237 6.30 9.50 4.07
C GLY A 237 5.29 10.54 3.58
N VAL A 238 4.10 10.16 3.13
CA VAL A 238 3.06 11.13 2.75
C VAL A 238 2.33 11.62 4.00
N GLU A 239 2.41 12.92 4.26
CA GLU A 239 1.79 13.57 5.42
C GLU A 239 0.89 14.75 5.03
N THR A 240 1.16 15.40 3.89
CA THR A 240 0.51 16.64 3.46
C THR A 240 0.01 16.58 2.02
N ARG A 241 -0.89 17.51 1.65
CA ARG A 241 -1.31 17.70 0.25
C ARG A 241 -0.14 18.07 -0.66
N ASP A 242 0.83 18.83 -0.16
CA ASP A 242 2.00 19.22 -0.95
C ASP A 242 2.86 18.01 -1.30
N ASP A 243 2.95 17.02 -0.41
CA ASP A 243 3.64 15.75 -0.71
C ASP A 243 2.93 15.03 -1.86
N VAL A 244 1.60 14.91 -1.79
CA VAL A 244 0.80 14.30 -2.87
C VAL A 244 0.98 15.07 -4.17
N ALA A 245 0.95 16.42 -4.15
CA ALA A 245 1.15 17.23 -5.35
C ALA A 245 2.52 17.02 -6.00
N ARG A 246 3.58 16.86 -5.19
CA ARG A 246 4.93 16.55 -5.69
C ARG A 246 4.99 15.19 -6.36
N LEU A 247 4.33 14.18 -5.78
CA LEU A 247 4.24 12.84 -6.37
C LEU A 247 3.40 12.83 -7.66
N GLU A 248 2.28 13.57 -7.69
CA GLU A 248 1.48 13.76 -8.92
C GLU A 248 2.31 14.40 -10.04
N ALA A 249 3.10 15.43 -9.71
CA ALA A 249 3.97 16.10 -10.68
C ALA A 249 5.09 15.20 -11.21
N ALA A 250 5.52 14.21 -10.41
CA ALA A 250 6.51 13.21 -10.80
C ALA A 250 5.90 12.02 -11.59
N GLY A 251 4.57 12.00 -11.79
CA GLY A 251 3.89 10.92 -12.51
C GLY A 251 3.71 9.64 -11.69
N VAL A 252 3.58 9.75 -10.37
CA VAL A 252 3.19 8.65 -9.48
C VAL A 252 1.70 8.41 -9.60
N ASP A 253 1.28 7.15 -9.71
CA ASP A 253 -0.13 6.78 -9.93
C ASP A 253 -0.89 6.58 -8.61
N ALA A 254 -0.20 6.09 -7.59
CA ALA A 254 -0.82 5.78 -6.30
C ALA A 254 0.12 6.04 -5.11
N VAL A 255 -0.47 6.28 -3.95
CA VAL A 255 0.25 6.38 -2.67
C VAL A 255 -0.29 5.36 -1.67
N LEU A 256 0.59 4.71 -0.91
CA LEU A 256 0.23 3.84 0.21
C LEU A 256 0.50 4.59 1.51
N ILE A 257 -0.56 4.86 2.28
CA ILE A 257 -0.53 5.69 3.48
C ILE A 257 -1.08 4.91 4.67
N GLY A 258 -0.28 4.78 5.72
CA GLY A 258 -0.67 4.11 6.97
C GLY A 258 -0.69 5.07 8.16
N GLU A 259 0.48 5.47 8.64
CA GLU A 259 0.62 6.18 9.92
C GLU A 259 -0.22 7.46 9.98
N THR A 260 -0.17 8.31 8.95
CA THR A 260 -0.91 9.57 8.87
C THR A 260 -2.41 9.36 9.03
N LEU A 261 -2.97 8.38 8.32
CA LEU A 261 -4.40 8.07 8.38
C LEU A 261 -4.79 7.37 9.70
N MET A 262 -3.97 6.44 10.19
CA MET A 262 -4.26 5.72 11.45
C MET A 262 -4.27 6.65 12.66
N ARG A 263 -3.47 7.73 12.64
CA ARG A 263 -3.42 8.74 13.71
C ARG A 263 -4.45 9.84 13.57
N ALA A 264 -5.08 9.98 12.41
CA ALA A 264 -6.11 11.00 12.19
C ALA A 264 -7.36 10.71 13.01
N ALA A 265 -7.86 11.73 13.70
CA ALA A 265 -9.13 11.66 14.43
C ALA A 265 -10.33 11.49 13.47
N ASP A 266 -10.27 12.11 12.31
CA ASP A 266 -11.21 11.98 11.19
C ASP A 266 -10.45 11.56 9.94
N LYS A 267 -10.53 10.28 9.60
CA LYS A 267 -9.82 9.70 8.44
C LYS A 267 -10.37 10.20 7.12
N ARG A 268 -11.68 10.49 7.09
CA ARG A 268 -12.34 11.03 5.90
C ARG A 268 -11.88 12.45 5.60
N ALA A 269 -11.83 13.31 6.61
CA ALA A 269 -11.32 14.67 6.46
C ALA A 269 -9.85 14.65 6.02
N MET A 270 -9.01 13.85 6.70
CA MET A 270 -7.59 13.72 6.37
C MET A 270 -7.38 13.25 4.92
N LEU A 271 -8.10 12.21 4.46
CA LEU A 271 -7.98 11.73 3.09
C LEU A 271 -8.49 12.77 2.08
N GLY A 272 -9.52 13.52 2.44
CA GLY A 272 -10.02 14.65 1.66
C GLY A 272 -8.98 15.76 1.51
N ASP A 273 -8.30 16.12 2.60
CA ASP A 273 -7.23 17.13 2.61
C ASP A 273 -6.04 16.68 1.75
N LEU A 274 -5.61 15.42 1.87
CA LEU A 274 -4.53 14.86 1.05
C LEU A 274 -4.87 14.86 -0.44
N ARG A 275 -6.13 14.56 -0.79
CA ARG A 275 -6.60 14.57 -2.18
C ARG A 275 -6.65 15.98 -2.75
N GLY A 276 -6.99 16.98 -1.92
CA GLY A 276 -7.18 18.37 -2.33
C GLY A 276 -8.43 18.57 -3.20
N PRO A 277 -8.65 19.77 -3.72
CA PRO A 277 -9.80 20.07 -4.57
C PRO A 277 -9.71 19.30 -5.89
N ALA A 278 -10.86 18.83 -6.41
CA ALA A 278 -10.93 18.19 -7.71
C ALA A 278 -10.32 19.11 -8.80
N LYS A 279 -9.50 18.53 -9.69
CA LYS A 279 -8.93 19.29 -10.81
C LYS A 279 -10.07 19.96 -11.60
N GLY A 280 -10.12 21.29 -11.59
CA GLY A 280 -11.17 22.09 -12.26
C GLY A 280 -11.98 23.02 -11.37
N THR A 281 -11.94 22.89 -10.04
CA THR A 281 -12.50 23.88 -9.12
C THR A 281 -11.43 24.92 -8.77
N VAL A 282 -11.35 25.98 -9.57
CA VAL A 282 -10.64 27.20 -9.15
C VAL A 282 -11.37 27.70 -7.90
N PRO A 283 -10.69 27.91 -6.74
CA PRO A 283 -11.33 28.57 -5.62
C PRO A 283 -11.83 29.92 -6.09
N SER A 284 -13.14 30.16 -6.01
CA SER A 284 -13.66 31.50 -6.24
C SER A 284 -12.97 32.41 -5.22
N ALA A 285 -12.07 33.27 -5.70
CA ALA A 285 -11.46 34.32 -4.91
C ALA A 285 -12.59 35.05 -4.20
N GLY A 286 -12.62 34.99 -2.87
CA GLY A 286 -13.65 35.62 -2.06
C GLY A 286 -13.76 37.10 -2.42
N ALA A 287 -14.89 37.44 -2.99
CA ALA A 287 -15.35 38.80 -3.14
C ALA A 287 -15.73 39.31 -1.76
N ASP A 288 -14.78 39.92 -1.03
CA ASP A 288 -15.08 40.83 0.07
C ASP A 288 -13.83 41.69 0.38
N ALA A 289 -13.53 42.61 -0.51
CA ALA A 289 -12.75 43.79 -0.18
C ALA A 289 -13.59 45.01 -0.57
N LYS A 290 -14.44 45.49 0.34
CA LYS A 290 -15.03 46.83 0.23
C LYS A 290 -13.91 47.88 0.24
N PRO A 291 -13.87 48.80 -0.72
CA PRO A 291 -12.94 49.92 -0.65
C PRO A 291 -13.36 50.89 0.48
N ALA A 292 -12.47 51.14 1.40
CA ALA A 292 -12.64 52.18 2.42
C ALA A 292 -12.74 53.54 1.73
N LYS A 293 -13.85 54.26 1.94
CA LYS A 293 -14.02 55.66 1.56
C LYS A 293 -13.12 56.53 2.43
N GLY A 294 -12.02 56.96 1.87
CA GLY A 294 -11.22 58.06 2.45
C GLY A 294 -11.91 59.39 2.25
N THR A 295 -12.38 59.99 3.32
CA THR A 295 -12.75 61.39 3.40
C THR A 295 -11.50 62.28 3.54
N VAL A 296 -11.25 63.14 2.56
CA VAL A 296 -10.26 64.20 2.62
C VAL A 296 -10.93 65.46 3.23
N PRO A 297 -10.38 66.09 4.28
CA PRO A 297 -10.84 67.39 4.70
C PRO A 297 -10.16 68.47 3.87
N PHE A 298 -11.01 69.34 3.33
CA PHE A 298 -10.62 70.60 2.64
C PHE A 298 -10.28 71.66 3.67
N ALA A 299 -9.16 72.28 3.56
CA ALA A 299 -8.82 73.50 4.28
C ALA A 299 -8.41 74.61 3.25
N GLY A 300 -9.15 75.63 3.19
CA GLY A 300 -8.82 76.99 2.68
C GLY A 300 -9.19 78.03 3.73
N PRO A 301 -8.95 79.25 3.53
CA PRO A 301 -8.10 79.97 2.56
C PRO A 301 -6.75 80.36 3.09
#